data_e569642c36728a7a9ebac97fab42bc25
#
_entry.id   e569642c36728a7a9ebac97fab42bc25
#
_cell.length_a   1.000
_cell.length_b   1.000
_cell.length_c   1.000
_cell.angle_alpha   90.00
_cell.angle_beta   90.00
_cell.angle_gamma   90.00
#
_symmetry.space_group_name_H-M   'P 1'
#
loop_
_entity.id
_entity.type
_entity.pdbx_description
1 polymer ?
#
loop_
_entity_poly.entity_id
_entity_poly.type
_entity_poly.pdbx_seq_one_letter_code
_entity_poly.pdbx_strand_id
1 'polypeptide(L)'
;MKKLVSLALAAVLAVSTVGCGSSSDSSSSTADSAQSTEAAADGATFKIGGIGPITGGAAIYGQAVMNAAQMAVDKINADGGINGYQVEFRFEDDEHDAEKSVNAYNTLKDWGMQMLMGTVTSTPCTAVSAKTEEDNMFQLTPSGSAVESIAPANAFRVCFSDPNQGTASAQYIGENKLANKVAVIYNSSDVYSSGIYQTFATEAANQGFEIVAAEAFTEDSKTDFSVQLQKAKEAGAELVFLPIYYTEASIILTQANTMGYDPMFFGCDGMDGILGVENFDTSLAEDLMLLTPFVADAQDEKTQAFVSEYKEKFNDTPNQFAADTYDAMLIIKEAAEKAGVTPDMSVSDICEAMKTAMTEITFDGLTGERMTWSADGEPAKAPKAMKIVDGAYTAM
;
A
#
# COMPACT_ATOMS: atom_id res chain seq x y z
N MET A 1 28.65 59.71 4.67
CA MET A 1 28.83 60.45 3.42
C MET A 1 27.88 59.81 2.40
N LYS A 2 26.67 60.40 2.23
CA LYS A 2 26.24 61.21 1.08
C LYS A 2 26.50 60.48 -0.27
N LYS A 3 25.50 60.16 -1.11
CA LYS A 3 24.36 60.86 -1.77
C LYS A 3 23.50 59.80 -2.46
N LEU A 4 22.23 59.70 -2.42
CA LEU A 4 21.07 60.38 -3.06
C LEU A 4 21.26 60.76 -4.53
N VAL A 5 20.32 60.35 -5.39
CA VAL A 5 19.60 61.03 -6.48
C VAL A 5 18.82 59.97 -7.27
N SER A 6 17.54 59.86 -7.26
CA SER A 6 16.34 60.59 -7.71
C SER A 6 15.99 60.39 -9.20
N LEU A 7 14.76 59.91 -9.42
CA LEU A 7 13.66 60.34 -10.32
C LEU A 7 13.82 60.24 -11.85
N ALA A 8 12.89 59.58 -12.54
CA ALA A 8 11.93 60.25 -13.41
C ALA A 8 10.85 59.33 -13.99
N LEU A 9 9.66 59.78 -13.87
CA LEU A 9 8.33 59.41 -14.34
C LEU A 9 8.18 59.74 -15.85
N ALA A 10 7.50 58.89 -16.63
CA ALA A 10 6.77 59.32 -17.82
C ALA A 10 5.59 58.41 -18.16
N ALA A 11 4.39 58.91 -17.96
CA ALA A 11 3.13 58.41 -18.46
C ALA A 11 2.87 58.95 -19.88
N VAL A 12 2.33 58.13 -20.76
CA VAL A 12 1.68 58.60 -22.00
C VAL A 12 0.35 57.86 -22.16
N LEU A 13 -0.74 58.58 -22.03
CA LEU A 13 -2.06 58.26 -22.53
C LEU A 13 -2.16 58.59 -24.02
N ALA A 14 -2.85 57.79 -24.80
CA ALA A 14 -3.51 58.23 -26.01
C ALA A 14 -4.80 57.41 -26.26
N VAL A 15 -5.84 58.17 -26.59
CA VAL A 15 -7.27 57.88 -26.64
C VAL A 15 -7.74 57.76 -28.10
N SER A 16 -8.83 56.91 -28.29
CA SER A 16 -9.89 56.95 -29.30
C SER A 16 -9.52 56.59 -30.77
N THR A 17 -10.41 55.93 -31.51
CA THR A 17 -11.73 56.35 -31.99
C THR A 17 -12.56 55.18 -32.55
N VAL A 18 -13.88 55.39 -32.46
CA VAL A 18 -15.02 54.63 -32.97
C VAL A 18 -15.05 54.57 -34.52
N GLY A 19 -15.53 53.45 -35.06
CA GLY A 19 -15.95 53.31 -36.45
C GLY A 19 -16.94 52.16 -36.64
N CYS A 20 -18.24 52.51 -36.76
CA CYS A 20 -19.31 51.59 -37.20
C CYS A 20 -19.24 51.29 -38.69
N GLY A 21 -19.58 50.08 -39.07
CA GLY A 21 -19.85 49.70 -40.45
C GLY A 21 -20.43 48.29 -40.54
N SER A 22 -21.75 48.23 -40.78
CA SER A 22 -22.53 47.00 -41.02
C SER A 22 -22.24 46.40 -42.39
N SER A 23 -22.16 45.07 -42.48
CA SER A 23 -22.84 44.25 -43.50
C SER A 23 -22.65 42.73 -43.25
N SER A 24 -23.74 42.05 -43.36
CA SER A 24 -23.98 40.60 -43.28
C SER A 24 -23.14 39.78 -44.23
N ASP A 25 -22.59 38.63 -43.75
CA ASP A 25 -22.78 37.36 -44.47
C ASP A 25 -22.51 36.15 -43.55
N SER A 26 -23.38 35.16 -43.74
CA SER A 26 -23.43 33.91 -43.03
C SER A 26 -22.32 32.93 -43.45
N SER A 27 -21.58 32.37 -42.50
CA SER A 27 -20.95 31.08 -42.65
C SER A 27 -20.79 30.38 -41.30
N SER A 28 -21.25 29.16 -41.23
CA SER A 28 -21.16 28.22 -40.12
C SER A 28 -19.74 28.03 -39.64
N SER A 29 -19.49 28.28 -38.35
CA SER A 29 -18.33 27.75 -37.65
C SER A 29 -18.75 26.91 -36.48
N THR A 30 -18.33 25.64 -36.55
CA THR A 30 -18.30 24.67 -35.48
C THR A 30 -17.77 25.32 -34.18
N ALA A 31 -18.59 25.30 -33.15
CA ALA A 31 -18.19 25.70 -31.80
C ALA A 31 -17.23 24.62 -31.27
N ASP A 32 -15.97 25.00 -31.23
CA ASP A 32 -14.96 24.34 -30.41
C ASP A 32 -15.27 24.73 -28.96
N SER A 33 -15.81 23.78 -28.20
CA SER A 33 -16.03 23.97 -26.77
C SER A 33 -14.66 23.90 -26.06
N ALA A 34 -13.98 25.02 -26.00
CA ALA A 34 -12.90 25.20 -25.04
C ALA A 34 -13.52 25.12 -23.64
N GLN A 35 -13.34 23.99 -23.00
CA GLN A 35 -13.61 23.78 -21.59
C GLN A 35 -12.70 24.74 -20.83
N SER A 36 -13.27 25.82 -20.32
CA SER A 36 -12.55 26.73 -19.42
C SER A 36 -12.24 25.94 -18.13
N THR A 37 -10.99 25.55 -17.95
CA THR A 37 -10.47 25.21 -16.63
C THR A 37 -10.61 26.46 -15.78
N GLU A 38 -11.60 26.50 -14.88
CA GLU A 38 -11.63 27.48 -13.82
C GLU A 38 -10.32 27.35 -13.05
N ALA A 39 -9.61 28.46 -12.89
CA ALA A 39 -8.39 28.49 -12.10
C ALA A 39 -8.73 28.05 -10.67
N ALA A 40 -7.95 27.10 -10.13
CA ALA A 40 -8.09 26.63 -8.74
C ALA A 40 -8.21 27.83 -7.79
N ALA A 41 -9.13 27.75 -6.83
CA ALA A 41 -9.30 28.76 -5.80
C ALA A 41 -7.97 28.94 -5.05
N ASP A 42 -7.49 30.18 -4.95
CA ASP A 42 -6.17 30.55 -4.45
C ASP A 42 -5.99 29.98 -3.02
N GLY A 43 -5.17 28.90 -2.88
CA GLY A 43 -4.77 28.29 -1.61
C GLY A 43 -5.58 27.09 -1.11
N ALA A 44 -6.58 26.56 -1.83
CA ALA A 44 -7.25 25.33 -1.44
C ALA A 44 -6.37 24.11 -1.78
N THR A 45 -6.28 23.14 -0.86
CA THR A 45 -5.49 21.92 -1.01
C THR A 45 -6.34 20.69 -0.65
N PHE A 46 -6.06 19.55 -1.27
CA PHE A 46 -6.56 18.27 -0.77
C PHE A 46 -5.75 17.85 0.45
N LYS A 47 -6.43 17.39 1.50
CA LYS A 47 -5.80 16.83 2.69
C LYS A 47 -5.95 15.32 2.70
N ILE A 48 -4.85 14.62 2.44
CA ILE A 48 -4.80 13.16 2.48
C ILE A 48 -4.07 12.75 3.75
N GLY A 49 -4.70 11.89 4.56
CA GLY A 49 -4.08 11.30 5.74
C GLY A 49 -3.42 9.97 5.42
N GLY A 50 -2.36 9.63 6.15
CA GLY A 50 -1.75 8.32 6.18
C GLY A 50 -1.70 7.78 7.61
N ILE A 51 -1.88 6.48 7.80
CA ILE A 51 -1.75 5.82 9.11
C ILE A 51 -1.01 4.49 8.90
N GLY A 52 -0.05 4.22 9.76
CA GLY A 52 0.68 2.95 9.78
C GLY A 52 1.78 2.92 10.82
N PRO A 53 2.38 1.75 11.10
CA PRO A 53 3.37 1.57 12.16
C PRO A 53 4.74 2.08 11.72
N ILE A 54 5.14 3.30 12.10
CA ILE A 54 6.49 3.81 11.88
C ILE A 54 7.43 3.53 13.05
N THR A 55 6.89 3.01 14.15
CA THR A 55 7.62 2.46 15.29
C THR A 55 7.08 1.07 15.66
N GLY A 56 7.79 0.35 16.55
CA GLY A 56 7.39 -0.98 17.01
C GLY A 56 7.78 -2.13 16.07
N GLY A 57 7.14 -3.28 16.25
CA GLY A 57 7.52 -4.56 15.59
C GLY A 57 7.22 -4.64 14.09
N ALA A 58 6.44 -3.72 13.54
CA ALA A 58 6.09 -3.64 12.11
C ALA A 58 6.63 -2.36 11.45
N ALA A 59 7.60 -1.69 12.07
CA ALA A 59 8.09 -0.37 11.66
C ALA A 59 8.66 -0.32 10.24
N ILE A 60 9.26 -1.40 9.75
CA ILE A 60 9.81 -1.48 8.39
C ILE A 60 8.72 -1.24 7.35
N TYR A 61 7.51 -1.75 7.57
CA TYR A 61 6.39 -1.50 6.66
C TYR A 61 5.96 -0.04 6.67
N GLY A 62 5.65 0.51 7.85
CA GLY A 62 5.13 1.87 7.97
C GLY A 62 6.11 2.94 7.53
N GLN A 63 7.40 2.76 7.78
CA GLN A 63 8.46 3.66 7.29
C GLN A 63 8.52 3.65 5.75
N ALA A 64 8.45 2.45 5.14
CA ALA A 64 8.42 2.31 3.70
C ALA A 64 7.17 2.97 3.08
N VAL A 65 6.01 2.79 3.71
CA VAL A 65 4.73 3.41 3.33
C VAL A 65 4.82 4.93 3.42
N MET A 66 5.25 5.48 4.56
CA MET A 66 5.38 6.93 4.74
C MET A 66 6.32 7.57 3.71
N ASN A 67 7.47 6.94 3.47
CA ASN A 67 8.46 7.41 2.49
C ASN A 67 7.88 7.42 1.07
N ALA A 68 7.25 6.34 0.66
CA ALA A 68 6.67 6.23 -0.69
C ALA A 68 5.47 7.15 -0.88
N ALA A 69 4.63 7.33 0.15
CA ALA A 69 3.53 8.29 0.11
C ALA A 69 4.03 9.72 -0.09
N GLN A 70 5.05 10.14 0.67
CA GLN A 70 5.65 11.47 0.49
C GLN A 70 6.24 11.65 -0.91
N MET A 71 6.93 10.62 -1.44
CA MET A 71 7.49 10.64 -2.79
C MET A 71 6.40 10.79 -3.86
N ALA A 72 5.29 10.07 -3.70
CA ALA A 72 4.15 10.18 -4.60
C ALA A 72 3.47 11.55 -4.51
N VAL A 73 3.31 12.12 -3.32
CA VAL A 73 2.76 13.47 -3.11
C VAL A 73 3.63 14.53 -3.75
N ASP A 74 4.95 14.44 -3.57
CA ASP A 74 5.90 15.36 -4.21
C ASP A 74 5.73 15.34 -5.74
N LYS A 75 5.60 14.16 -6.33
CA LYS A 75 5.35 13.98 -7.76
C LYS A 75 3.98 14.53 -8.18
N ILE A 76 2.92 14.18 -7.47
CA ILE A 76 1.56 14.68 -7.74
C ILE A 76 1.57 16.22 -7.77
N ASN A 77 2.19 16.83 -6.77
CA ASN A 77 2.26 18.28 -6.65
C ASN A 77 3.12 18.93 -7.74
N ALA A 78 4.24 18.30 -8.12
CA ALA A 78 5.08 18.76 -9.22
C ALA A 78 4.36 18.68 -10.58
N ASP A 79 3.50 17.68 -10.76
CA ASP A 79 2.70 17.47 -11.99
C ASP A 79 1.41 18.33 -12.01
N GLY A 80 1.22 19.24 -11.04
CA GLY A 80 0.09 20.19 -11.00
C GLY A 80 -1.02 19.82 -10.02
N GLY A 81 -0.83 18.80 -9.18
CA GLY A 81 -1.78 18.38 -8.16
C GLY A 81 -2.90 17.47 -8.68
N ILE A 82 -4.01 17.43 -7.97
CA ILE A 82 -5.25 16.71 -8.32
C ILE A 82 -6.27 17.75 -8.79
N ASN A 83 -6.77 17.64 -10.01
CA ASN A 83 -7.69 18.63 -10.60
C ASN A 83 -7.16 20.10 -10.50
N GLY A 84 -5.82 20.30 -10.48
CA GLY A 84 -5.19 21.59 -10.33
C GLY A 84 -4.98 22.05 -8.88
N TYR A 85 -5.38 21.28 -7.89
CA TYR A 85 -5.19 21.56 -6.47
C TYR A 85 -4.01 20.76 -5.90
N GLN A 86 -3.19 21.42 -5.09
CA GLN A 86 -2.07 20.77 -4.40
C GLN A 86 -2.57 19.80 -3.32
N VAL A 87 -1.76 18.81 -2.97
CA VAL A 87 -2.01 17.84 -1.92
C VAL A 87 -1.18 18.19 -0.69
N GLU A 88 -1.82 18.30 0.47
CA GLU A 88 -1.18 18.25 1.78
C GLU A 88 -1.30 16.83 2.33
N PHE A 89 -0.20 16.30 2.84
CA PHE A 89 -0.13 14.95 3.39
C PHE A 89 0.33 14.96 4.85
N ARG A 90 -0.34 14.18 5.70
CA ARG A 90 0.10 13.90 7.07
C ARG A 90 0.06 12.41 7.34
N PHE A 91 1.05 11.93 8.07
CA PHE A 91 1.16 10.54 8.48
C PHE A 91 1.19 10.42 10.00
N GLU A 92 0.42 9.50 10.57
CA GLU A 92 0.35 9.22 12.01
C GLU A 92 0.77 7.78 12.29
N ASP A 93 1.51 7.60 13.40
CA ASP A 93 1.99 6.30 13.86
C ASP A 93 0.89 5.55 14.61
N ASP A 94 0.62 4.31 14.22
CA ASP A 94 -0.32 3.43 14.93
C ASP A 94 0.39 2.33 15.75
N GLU A 95 1.71 2.21 15.65
CA GLU A 95 2.52 1.19 16.33
C GLU A 95 2.00 -0.25 16.12
N HIS A 96 1.25 -0.52 15.05
CA HIS A 96 0.53 -1.78 14.80
C HIS A 96 -0.52 -2.10 15.89
N ASP A 97 -1.16 -1.08 16.47
CA ASP A 97 -2.16 -1.20 17.53
C ASP A 97 -3.50 -0.63 17.09
N ALA A 98 -4.58 -1.40 17.28
CA ALA A 98 -5.92 -1.02 16.83
C ALA A 98 -6.47 0.22 17.54
N GLU A 99 -6.20 0.42 18.84
CA GLU A 99 -6.67 1.58 19.58
C GLU A 99 -5.88 2.84 19.17
N LYS A 100 -4.56 2.71 19.00
CA LYS A 100 -3.71 3.81 18.51
C LYS A 100 -4.08 4.22 17.10
N SER A 101 -4.41 3.28 16.22
CA SER A 101 -4.84 3.58 14.85
C SER A 101 -6.14 4.37 14.81
N VAL A 102 -7.11 4.08 15.68
CA VAL A 102 -8.34 4.87 15.83
C VAL A 102 -8.03 6.28 16.36
N ASN A 103 -7.07 6.41 17.30
CA ASN A 103 -6.62 7.72 17.79
C ASN A 103 -5.92 8.53 16.70
N ALA A 104 -5.07 7.89 15.89
CA ALA A 104 -4.42 8.48 14.73
C ALA A 104 -5.44 8.98 13.70
N TYR A 105 -6.47 8.16 13.41
CA TYR A 105 -7.58 8.55 12.54
C TYR A 105 -8.30 9.81 13.05
N ASN A 106 -8.65 9.87 14.35
CA ASN A 106 -9.29 11.04 14.93
C ASN A 106 -8.40 12.30 14.84
N THR A 107 -7.08 12.15 15.04
CA THR A 107 -6.11 13.25 14.89
C THR A 107 -6.11 13.80 13.47
N LEU A 108 -6.11 12.92 12.46
CA LEU A 108 -6.16 13.33 11.05
C LEU A 108 -7.52 13.94 10.68
N LYS A 109 -8.61 13.41 11.21
CA LYS A 109 -9.95 13.97 11.03
C LYS A 109 -10.04 15.41 11.60
N ASP A 110 -9.50 15.65 12.80
CA ASP A 110 -9.43 16.99 13.40
C ASP A 110 -8.55 17.96 12.60
N TRP A 111 -7.52 17.46 11.90
CA TRP A 111 -6.74 18.26 10.95
C TRP A 111 -7.54 18.62 9.68
N GLY A 112 -8.67 17.96 9.43
CA GLY A 112 -9.51 18.16 8.27
C GLY A 112 -9.18 17.26 7.09
N MET A 113 -8.71 16.04 7.37
CA MET A 113 -8.48 15.00 6.36
C MET A 113 -9.74 14.75 5.53
N GLN A 114 -9.57 14.56 4.22
CA GLN A 114 -10.65 14.35 3.26
C GLN A 114 -10.66 12.94 2.66
N MET A 115 -9.51 12.30 2.60
CA MET A 115 -9.32 10.93 2.12
C MET A 115 -8.23 10.26 2.96
N LEU A 116 -8.36 8.96 3.23
CA LEU A 116 -7.39 8.18 3.98
C LEU A 116 -6.66 7.21 3.07
N MET A 117 -5.33 7.27 3.06
CA MET A 117 -4.42 6.24 2.56
C MET A 117 -3.91 5.44 3.77
N GLY A 118 -4.44 4.24 3.98
CA GLY A 118 -4.10 3.43 5.18
C GLY A 118 -5.31 2.63 5.70
N THR A 119 -5.16 1.85 6.79
CA THR A 119 -3.86 1.67 7.45
C THR A 119 -3.03 0.57 6.78
N VAL A 120 -1.84 0.28 7.31
CA VAL A 120 -0.86 -0.63 6.69
C VAL A 120 -1.12 -2.08 7.07
N THR A 121 -1.33 -2.37 8.35
CA THR A 121 -1.53 -3.73 8.87
C THR A 121 -3.00 -4.03 9.14
N SER A 122 -3.40 -5.30 9.05
CA SER A 122 -4.81 -5.71 8.94
C SER A 122 -5.64 -5.44 10.21
N THR A 123 -5.14 -5.73 11.40
CA THR A 123 -5.88 -5.49 12.66
C THR A 123 -6.17 -3.99 12.88
N PRO A 124 -5.19 -3.06 12.77
CA PRO A 124 -5.44 -1.62 12.73
C PRO A 124 -6.40 -1.19 11.61
N CYS A 125 -6.24 -1.74 10.40
CA CYS A 125 -7.07 -1.39 9.25
C CYS A 125 -8.55 -1.72 9.49
N THR A 126 -8.84 -2.88 10.05
CA THR A 126 -10.20 -3.29 10.41
C THR A 126 -10.83 -2.33 11.44
N ALA A 127 -10.05 -1.89 12.44
CA ALA A 127 -10.52 -0.95 13.44
C ALA A 127 -10.82 0.44 12.86
N VAL A 128 -9.98 0.90 11.93
CA VAL A 128 -10.14 2.22 11.30
C VAL A 128 -11.23 2.19 10.22
N SER A 129 -11.37 1.09 9.47
CA SER A 129 -12.40 1.00 8.42
C SER A 129 -13.83 1.15 8.99
N ALA A 130 -14.06 0.66 10.22
CA ALA A 130 -15.33 0.92 10.92
C ALA A 130 -15.55 2.40 11.22
N LYS A 131 -14.49 3.20 11.45
CA LYS A 131 -14.58 4.64 11.68
C LYS A 131 -14.76 5.43 10.39
N THR A 132 -14.07 5.04 9.33
CA THR A 132 -14.27 5.66 8.01
C THR A 132 -15.69 5.40 7.48
N GLU A 133 -16.30 4.23 7.80
CA GLU A 133 -17.70 3.94 7.49
C GLU A 133 -18.66 4.90 8.24
N GLU A 134 -18.48 5.06 9.56
CA GLU A 134 -19.28 5.98 10.37
C GLU A 134 -19.27 7.42 9.82
N ASP A 135 -18.13 7.87 9.30
CA ASP A 135 -17.92 9.22 8.78
C ASP A 135 -18.18 9.34 7.27
N ASN A 136 -18.46 8.25 6.57
CA ASN A 136 -18.49 8.15 5.11
C ASN A 136 -17.27 8.81 4.47
N MET A 137 -16.07 8.39 4.90
CA MET A 137 -14.77 8.84 4.40
C MET A 137 -14.15 7.80 3.50
N PHE A 138 -13.70 8.19 2.30
CA PHE A 138 -13.00 7.30 1.39
C PHE A 138 -11.69 6.77 2.01
N GLN A 139 -11.50 5.46 1.96
CA GLN A 139 -10.31 4.78 2.44
C GLN A 139 -9.73 3.89 1.34
N LEU A 140 -8.42 4.01 1.10
CA LEU A 140 -7.64 3.09 0.28
C LEU A 140 -6.45 2.57 1.10
N THR A 141 -6.49 1.29 1.49
CA THR A 141 -5.34 0.68 2.18
C THR A 141 -4.32 0.15 1.18
N PRO A 142 -3.01 0.42 1.35
CA PRO A 142 -1.98 -0.17 0.52
C PRO A 142 -1.82 -1.67 0.77
N SER A 143 -2.01 -2.12 2.03
CA SER A 143 -1.59 -3.46 2.46
C SER A 143 -2.46 -4.13 3.54
N GLY A 144 -3.58 -3.52 3.95
CA GLY A 144 -4.55 -4.17 4.83
C GLY A 144 -5.26 -5.32 4.10
N SER A 145 -4.70 -6.52 4.20
CA SER A 145 -5.08 -7.67 3.36
C SER A 145 -6.21 -8.52 3.92
N ALA A 146 -6.55 -8.42 5.22
CA ALA A 146 -7.68 -9.12 5.80
C ALA A 146 -9.01 -8.73 5.12
N VAL A 147 -9.93 -9.68 5.05
CA VAL A 147 -11.25 -9.46 4.44
C VAL A 147 -11.97 -8.30 5.13
N GLU A 148 -11.84 -8.20 6.44
CA GLU A 148 -12.45 -7.18 7.28
C GLU A 148 -11.90 -5.77 7.01
N SER A 149 -10.69 -5.64 6.48
CA SER A 149 -10.06 -4.35 6.18
C SER A 149 -10.85 -3.49 5.19
N ILE A 150 -11.59 -4.12 4.29
CA ILE A 150 -12.42 -3.47 3.26
C ILE A 150 -13.88 -3.92 3.31
N ALA A 151 -14.35 -4.44 4.45
CA ALA A 151 -15.76 -4.83 4.59
C ALA A 151 -16.74 -3.67 4.38
N PRO A 152 -16.46 -2.42 4.81
CA PRO A 152 -17.29 -1.27 4.48
C PRO A 152 -17.15 -0.85 3.01
N ALA A 153 -18.26 -0.42 2.41
CA ALA A 153 -18.35 -0.05 0.99
C ALA A 153 -17.54 1.18 0.57
N ASN A 154 -17.00 1.95 1.52
CA ASN A 154 -16.14 3.11 1.31
C ASN A 154 -14.63 2.76 1.39
N ALA A 155 -14.30 1.49 1.66
CA ALA A 155 -12.93 1.02 1.82
C ALA A 155 -12.51 0.15 0.63
N PHE A 156 -11.32 0.41 0.11
CA PHE A 156 -10.67 -0.28 -1.00
C PHE A 156 -9.26 -0.68 -0.61
N ARG A 157 -8.68 -1.68 -1.32
CA ARG A 157 -7.27 -2.08 -1.11
C ARG A 157 -6.47 -2.05 -2.40
N VAL A 158 -5.14 -1.95 -2.28
CA VAL A 158 -4.20 -2.14 -3.40
C VAL A 158 -3.59 -3.53 -3.38
N CYS A 159 -3.27 -4.08 -2.21
CA CYS A 159 -2.72 -5.42 -2.04
C CYS A 159 -3.71 -6.53 -2.43
N PHE A 160 -3.23 -7.76 -2.56
CA PHE A 160 -4.08 -8.93 -2.66
C PHE A 160 -4.53 -9.41 -1.26
N SER A 161 -5.70 -10.07 -1.18
CA SER A 161 -6.31 -10.46 0.08
C SER A 161 -5.66 -11.67 0.76
N ASP A 162 -5.87 -11.82 2.07
CA ASP A 162 -5.47 -13.02 2.83
C ASP A 162 -5.99 -14.33 2.23
N PRO A 163 -7.27 -14.43 1.80
CA PRO A 163 -7.74 -15.59 1.07
C PRO A 163 -6.94 -15.92 -0.19
N ASN A 164 -6.54 -14.90 -0.94
CA ASN A 164 -5.71 -15.09 -2.13
C ASN A 164 -4.31 -15.54 -1.76
N GLN A 165 -3.70 -14.99 -0.71
CA GLN A 165 -2.39 -15.38 -0.23
C GLN A 165 -2.36 -16.84 0.22
N GLY A 166 -3.33 -17.24 1.05
CA GLY A 166 -3.42 -18.63 1.54
C GLY A 166 -3.63 -19.63 0.42
N THR A 167 -4.58 -19.35 -0.47
CA THR A 167 -4.89 -20.22 -1.62
C THR A 167 -3.68 -20.31 -2.56
N ALA A 168 -3.09 -19.19 -2.97
CA ALA A 168 -1.96 -19.17 -3.89
C ALA A 168 -0.71 -19.84 -3.30
N SER A 169 -0.45 -19.68 -1.98
CA SER A 169 0.65 -20.36 -1.30
C SER A 169 0.50 -21.86 -1.33
N ALA A 170 -0.69 -22.39 -1.04
CA ALA A 170 -0.94 -23.83 -1.10
C ALA A 170 -0.81 -24.38 -2.52
N GLN A 171 -1.36 -23.66 -3.51
CA GLN A 171 -1.23 -24.02 -4.93
C GLN A 171 0.24 -24.03 -5.35
N TYR A 172 0.99 -22.99 -5.01
CA TYR A 172 2.40 -22.89 -5.37
C TYR A 172 3.23 -24.06 -4.80
N ILE A 173 3.01 -24.41 -3.52
CA ILE A 173 3.68 -25.54 -2.87
C ILE A 173 3.34 -26.87 -3.57
N GLY A 174 2.07 -27.09 -3.89
CA GLY A 174 1.60 -28.33 -4.51
C GLY A 174 2.00 -28.48 -5.97
N GLU A 175 1.80 -27.45 -6.79
CA GLU A 175 2.12 -27.45 -8.22
C GLU A 175 3.63 -27.60 -8.47
N ASN A 176 4.46 -26.96 -7.65
CA ASN A 176 5.91 -27.07 -7.71
C ASN A 176 6.47 -28.25 -6.92
N LYS A 177 5.61 -29.00 -6.22
CA LYS A 177 6.00 -30.18 -5.41
C LYS A 177 7.13 -29.88 -4.43
N LEU A 178 7.05 -28.74 -3.76
CA LEU A 178 8.11 -28.27 -2.86
C LEU A 178 8.25 -29.20 -1.64
N ALA A 179 7.16 -29.74 -1.11
CA ALA A 179 7.13 -30.63 0.03
C ALA A 179 5.92 -31.56 0.01
N ASN A 180 6.03 -32.73 0.65
CA ASN A 180 4.90 -33.61 0.89
C ASN A 180 4.30 -33.42 2.29
N LYS A 181 5.13 -32.93 3.23
CA LYS A 181 4.76 -32.70 4.63
C LYS A 181 5.05 -31.24 5.00
N VAL A 182 4.01 -30.51 5.31
CA VAL A 182 4.09 -29.09 5.64
C VAL A 182 3.67 -28.86 7.09
N ALA A 183 4.43 -28.07 7.83
CA ALA A 183 3.96 -27.50 9.09
C ALA A 183 3.53 -26.05 8.88
N VAL A 184 2.62 -25.57 9.71
CA VAL A 184 2.23 -24.16 9.74
C VAL A 184 2.47 -23.60 11.13
N ILE A 185 3.08 -22.41 11.22
CA ILE A 185 3.18 -21.66 12.47
C ILE A 185 2.52 -20.31 12.23
N TYR A 186 1.47 -19.98 12.98
CA TYR A 186 0.65 -18.81 12.72
C TYR A 186 0.21 -18.10 14.00
N ASN A 187 -0.08 -16.80 13.90
CA ASN A 187 -0.63 -15.99 14.99
C ASN A 187 -2.16 -16.10 15.01
N SER A 188 -2.71 -16.79 16.01
CA SER A 188 -4.16 -16.99 16.13
C SER A 188 -4.92 -15.77 16.66
N SER A 189 -4.21 -14.76 17.16
CA SER A 189 -4.81 -13.50 17.64
C SER A 189 -4.76 -12.36 16.61
N ASP A 190 -4.12 -12.59 15.45
CA ASP A 190 -4.06 -11.63 14.35
C ASP A 190 -4.95 -12.07 13.18
N VAL A 191 -5.78 -11.16 12.69
CA VAL A 191 -6.73 -11.45 11.60
C VAL A 191 -6.03 -11.78 10.27
N TYR A 192 -4.91 -11.14 9.98
CA TYR A 192 -4.05 -11.42 8.83
C TYR A 192 -3.56 -12.86 8.84
N SER A 193 -2.85 -13.24 9.89
CA SER A 193 -2.21 -14.54 10.02
C SER A 193 -3.22 -15.68 10.04
N SER A 194 -4.29 -15.52 10.83
CA SER A 194 -5.37 -16.54 10.93
C SER A 194 -6.18 -16.65 9.64
N GLY A 195 -6.44 -15.55 8.94
CA GLY A 195 -7.15 -15.53 7.66
C GLY A 195 -6.41 -16.28 6.56
N ILE A 196 -5.11 -16.05 6.43
CA ILE A 196 -4.25 -16.77 5.47
C ILE A 196 -4.20 -18.26 5.81
N TYR A 197 -3.98 -18.61 7.10
CA TYR A 197 -3.93 -20.03 7.52
C TYR A 197 -5.22 -20.78 7.18
N GLN A 198 -6.39 -20.20 7.39
CA GLN A 198 -7.68 -20.85 7.13
C GLN A 198 -7.85 -21.25 5.66
N THR A 199 -7.50 -20.33 4.74
CA THR A 199 -7.62 -20.58 3.31
C THR A 199 -6.51 -21.49 2.80
N PHE A 200 -5.28 -21.34 3.32
CA PHE A 200 -4.18 -22.26 3.06
C PHE A 200 -4.54 -23.71 3.44
N ALA A 201 -5.07 -23.92 4.66
CA ALA A 201 -5.45 -25.25 5.14
C ALA A 201 -6.59 -25.87 4.31
N THR A 202 -7.52 -25.04 3.85
CA THR A 202 -8.62 -25.46 2.98
C THR A 202 -8.09 -25.92 1.62
N GLU A 203 -7.22 -25.14 0.99
CA GLU A 203 -6.68 -25.43 -0.32
C GLU A 203 -5.63 -26.56 -0.30
N ALA A 204 -4.85 -26.70 0.76
CA ALA A 204 -3.86 -27.76 0.93
C ALA A 204 -4.43 -29.16 0.70
N ALA A 205 -5.70 -29.38 1.08
CA ALA A 205 -6.40 -30.64 0.83
C ALA A 205 -6.53 -31.00 -0.66
N ASN A 206 -6.45 -30.02 -1.56
CA ASN A 206 -6.55 -30.18 -3.00
C ASN A 206 -5.17 -30.33 -3.67
N GLN A 207 -4.08 -30.00 -2.94
CA GLN A 207 -2.75 -29.80 -3.54
C GLN A 207 -1.79 -30.99 -3.37
N GLY A 208 -2.20 -32.07 -2.74
CA GLY A 208 -1.46 -33.35 -2.70
C GLY A 208 -0.30 -33.39 -1.69
N PHE A 209 -0.21 -32.43 -0.76
CA PHE A 209 0.66 -32.46 0.41
C PHE A 209 -0.17 -32.54 1.71
N GLU A 210 0.46 -32.93 2.80
CA GLU A 210 -0.19 -33.06 4.11
C GLU A 210 0.28 -31.95 5.06
N ILE A 211 -0.67 -31.29 5.75
CA ILE A 211 -0.34 -30.44 6.91
C ILE A 211 -0.17 -31.37 8.12
N VAL A 212 1.09 -31.63 8.49
CA VAL A 212 1.45 -32.57 9.56
C VAL A 212 1.47 -31.92 10.95
N ALA A 213 1.57 -30.59 11.02
CA ALA A 213 1.48 -29.80 12.24
C ALA A 213 0.90 -28.41 11.92
N ALA A 214 0.02 -27.91 12.78
CA ALA A 214 -0.49 -26.54 12.70
C ALA A 214 -0.43 -25.94 14.10
N GLU A 215 0.55 -25.07 14.33
CA GLU A 215 0.93 -24.59 15.65
C GLU A 215 0.66 -23.10 15.77
N ALA A 216 -0.19 -22.74 16.72
CA ALA A 216 -0.56 -21.38 16.98
C ALA A 216 0.37 -20.71 18.02
N PHE A 217 0.50 -19.40 17.91
CA PHE A 217 0.95 -18.50 18.96
C PHE A 217 -0.01 -17.30 19.06
N THR A 218 0.23 -16.40 20.00
CA THR A 218 -0.54 -15.17 20.22
C THR A 218 0.41 -13.99 20.44
N GLU A 219 -0.10 -12.76 20.41
CA GLU A 219 0.68 -11.56 20.70
C GLU A 219 1.47 -11.64 22.02
N ASP A 220 0.91 -12.32 23.03
CA ASP A 220 1.57 -12.50 24.33
C ASP A 220 2.69 -13.56 24.34
N SER A 221 2.83 -14.35 23.25
CA SER A 221 3.75 -15.51 23.19
C SER A 221 4.64 -15.50 21.94
N LYS A 222 4.92 -14.34 21.37
CA LYS A 222 5.62 -14.17 20.08
C LYS A 222 7.16 -14.02 20.17
N THR A 223 7.78 -14.51 21.22
CA THR A 223 9.25 -14.41 21.43
C THR A 223 9.96 -15.75 21.53
N ASP A 224 9.23 -16.85 21.75
CA ASP A 224 9.77 -18.21 21.84
C ASP A 224 8.88 -19.20 21.10
N PHE A 225 9.40 -19.74 20.01
CA PHE A 225 8.74 -20.69 19.11
C PHE A 225 9.33 -22.10 19.19
N SER A 226 10.17 -22.37 20.19
CA SER A 226 10.86 -23.65 20.35
C SER A 226 9.91 -24.84 20.41
N VAL A 227 8.75 -24.68 21.04
CA VAL A 227 7.72 -25.73 21.14
C VAL A 227 7.08 -25.99 19.77
N GLN A 228 6.71 -24.94 19.04
CA GLN A 228 6.12 -25.06 17.71
C GLN A 228 7.10 -25.69 16.71
N LEU A 229 8.34 -25.24 16.72
CA LEU A 229 9.42 -25.81 15.89
C LEU A 229 9.72 -27.27 16.24
N GLN A 230 9.75 -27.62 17.54
CA GLN A 230 9.96 -29.00 17.97
C GLN A 230 8.85 -29.92 17.43
N LYS A 231 7.58 -29.50 17.52
CA LYS A 231 6.46 -30.28 17.00
C LYS A 231 6.51 -30.46 15.49
N ALA A 232 6.84 -29.37 14.74
CA ALA A 232 7.04 -29.42 13.30
C ALA A 232 8.15 -30.42 12.92
N LYS A 233 9.28 -30.38 13.63
CA LYS A 233 10.41 -31.29 13.45
C LYS A 233 10.04 -32.73 13.74
N GLU A 234 9.36 -33.01 14.87
CA GLU A 234 8.91 -34.36 15.27
C GLU A 234 7.87 -34.95 14.31
N ALA A 235 7.00 -34.12 13.74
CA ALA A 235 6.04 -34.49 12.70
C ALA A 235 6.72 -34.78 11.34
N GLY A 236 8.01 -34.43 11.20
CA GLY A 236 8.80 -34.62 9.99
C GLY A 236 8.41 -33.66 8.87
N ALA A 237 8.04 -32.43 9.21
CA ALA A 237 7.75 -31.39 8.21
C ALA A 237 9.00 -31.06 7.41
N GLU A 238 8.86 -31.05 6.09
CA GLU A 238 9.89 -30.73 5.08
C GLU A 238 9.89 -29.22 4.77
N LEU A 239 8.71 -28.58 4.96
CA LEU A 239 8.49 -27.17 4.77
C LEU A 239 7.70 -26.60 5.95
N VAL A 240 8.06 -25.41 6.41
CA VAL A 240 7.30 -24.63 7.39
C VAL A 240 6.71 -23.40 6.70
N PHE A 241 5.38 -23.35 6.63
CA PHE A 241 4.64 -22.21 6.13
C PHE A 241 4.41 -21.20 7.26
N LEU A 242 4.76 -19.96 7.01
CA LEU A 242 4.78 -18.86 7.97
C LEU A 242 3.92 -17.69 7.49
N PRO A 243 2.59 -17.73 7.64
CA PRO A 243 1.71 -16.59 7.35
C PRO A 243 1.76 -15.59 8.51
N ILE A 244 2.92 -14.94 8.70
CA ILE A 244 3.24 -14.06 9.84
C ILE A 244 4.10 -12.89 9.37
N TYR A 245 4.35 -11.94 10.25
CA TYR A 245 5.22 -10.79 9.97
C TYR A 245 6.71 -11.11 10.15
N TYR A 246 7.57 -10.27 9.55
CA TYR A 246 9.02 -10.48 9.47
C TYR A 246 9.70 -10.58 10.85
N THR A 247 9.19 -9.90 11.86
CA THR A 247 9.80 -9.91 13.21
C THR A 247 9.74 -11.29 13.82
N GLU A 248 8.56 -11.91 13.88
CA GLU A 248 8.36 -13.27 14.40
C GLU A 248 9.08 -14.30 13.52
N ALA A 249 9.04 -14.10 12.19
CA ALA A 249 9.74 -14.96 11.26
C ALA A 249 11.26 -14.98 11.49
N SER A 250 11.90 -13.83 11.72
CA SER A 250 13.34 -13.75 12.01
C SER A 250 13.71 -14.52 13.28
N ILE A 251 12.85 -14.48 14.29
CA ILE A 251 13.02 -15.25 15.53
C ILE A 251 12.88 -16.76 15.26
N ILE A 252 11.87 -17.15 14.49
CA ILE A 252 11.64 -18.56 14.11
C ILE A 252 12.84 -19.13 13.35
N LEU A 253 13.34 -18.41 12.34
CA LEU A 253 14.51 -18.84 11.58
C LEU A 253 15.75 -18.99 12.48
N THR A 254 15.98 -18.03 13.37
CA THR A 254 17.09 -18.06 14.33
C THR A 254 16.97 -19.24 15.30
N GLN A 255 15.78 -19.52 15.81
CA GLN A 255 15.54 -20.65 16.73
C GLN A 255 15.64 -21.98 16.01
N ALA A 256 15.09 -22.11 14.79
CA ALA A 256 15.22 -23.31 13.99
C ALA A 256 16.68 -23.67 13.71
N ASN A 257 17.50 -22.69 13.33
CA ASN A 257 18.94 -22.88 13.15
C ASN A 257 19.62 -23.34 14.47
N THR A 258 19.31 -22.73 15.60
CA THR A 258 19.83 -23.12 16.91
C THR A 258 19.47 -24.55 17.31
N MET A 259 18.27 -25.01 16.90
CA MET A 259 17.78 -26.38 17.15
C MET A 259 18.32 -27.39 16.13
N GLY A 260 19.12 -26.97 15.15
CA GLY A 260 19.55 -27.84 14.05
C GLY A 260 18.35 -28.40 13.27
N TYR A 261 17.33 -27.57 13.02
CA TYR A 261 16.18 -27.85 12.19
C TYR A 261 16.21 -26.95 10.95
N ASP A 262 16.37 -27.54 9.80
CA ASP A 262 16.62 -26.86 8.53
C ASP A 262 15.56 -27.30 7.49
N PRO A 263 14.29 -26.93 7.67
CA PRO A 263 13.24 -27.15 6.67
C PRO A 263 13.29 -26.03 5.62
N MET A 264 12.59 -26.21 4.50
CA MET A 264 12.25 -25.07 3.66
C MET A 264 11.31 -24.13 4.42
N PHE A 265 11.51 -22.80 4.28
CA PHE A 265 10.58 -21.81 4.80
C PHE A 265 9.85 -21.12 3.66
N PHE A 266 8.55 -20.94 3.83
CA PHE A 266 7.69 -20.29 2.87
C PHE A 266 6.75 -19.32 3.60
N GLY A 267 6.68 -18.08 3.17
CA GLY A 267 5.84 -17.04 3.78
C GLY A 267 4.95 -16.32 2.78
N CYS A 268 4.33 -15.28 3.26
CA CYS A 268 3.47 -14.39 2.52
C CYS A 268 4.08 -12.99 2.44
N ASP A 269 3.32 -12.00 2.04
CA ASP A 269 3.76 -10.60 1.92
C ASP A 269 4.37 -10.03 3.22
N GLY A 270 3.88 -10.46 4.39
CA GLY A 270 4.45 -10.09 5.69
C GLY A 270 5.91 -10.53 5.93
N MET A 271 6.50 -11.33 5.04
CA MET A 271 7.94 -11.63 5.08
C MET A 271 8.80 -10.54 4.43
N ASP A 272 8.22 -9.69 3.59
CA ASP A 272 8.97 -8.63 2.93
C ASP A 272 9.40 -7.56 3.95
N GLY A 273 10.70 -7.41 4.09
CA GLY A 273 11.34 -6.61 5.14
C GLY A 273 12.24 -7.41 6.08
N ILE A 274 12.22 -8.77 6.02
CA ILE A 274 13.04 -9.61 6.92
C ILE A 274 14.54 -9.31 6.81
N LEU A 275 15.02 -8.93 5.64
CA LEU A 275 16.42 -8.56 5.42
C LEU A 275 16.81 -7.23 6.10
N GLY A 276 15.85 -6.41 6.50
CA GLY A 276 16.06 -5.15 7.21
C GLY A 276 15.97 -5.27 8.74
N VAL A 277 15.74 -6.48 9.28
CA VAL A 277 15.60 -6.68 10.74
C VAL A 277 16.93 -6.45 11.45
N GLU A 278 16.92 -5.54 12.40
CA GLU A 278 18.13 -5.20 13.16
C GLU A 278 18.67 -6.40 13.95
N ASN A 279 19.99 -6.64 13.87
CA ASN A 279 20.68 -7.77 14.50
C ASN A 279 20.25 -9.17 14.05
N PHE A 280 19.46 -9.31 12.99
CA PHE A 280 19.16 -10.60 12.39
C PHE A 280 20.31 -11.05 11.46
N ASP A 281 20.72 -12.30 11.56
CA ASP A 281 21.65 -12.91 10.61
C ASP A 281 20.89 -13.24 9.32
N THR A 282 20.98 -12.36 8.34
CA THR A 282 20.24 -12.47 7.07
C THR A 282 20.62 -13.71 6.24
N SER A 283 21.77 -14.37 6.54
CA SER A 283 22.12 -15.64 5.91
C SER A 283 21.14 -16.76 6.27
N LEU A 284 20.41 -16.63 7.39
CA LEU A 284 19.36 -17.58 7.78
C LEU A 284 18.08 -17.45 6.94
N ALA A 285 17.94 -16.37 6.21
CA ALA A 285 16.85 -16.18 5.26
C ALA A 285 17.22 -16.62 3.83
N GLU A 286 18.42 -17.18 3.60
CA GLU A 286 18.76 -17.74 2.30
C GLU A 286 17.77 -18.85 1.93
N ASP A 287 17.34 -18.89 0.68
CA ASP A 287 16.32 -19.79 0.17
C ASP A 287 14.88 -19.59 0.74
N LEU A 288 14.63 -18.61 1.61
CA LEU A 288 13.29 -18.25 2.03
C LEU A 288 12.45 -17.80 0.83
N MET A 289 11.29 -18.44 0.65
CA MET A 289 10.33 -18.11 -0.40
C MET A 289 9.16 -17.31 0.17
N LEU A 290 8.60 -16.41 -0.62
CA LEU A 290 7.40 -15.66 -0.25
C LEU A 290 6.58 -15.25 -1.48
N LEU A 291 5.30 -14.93 -1.26
CA LEU A 291 4.43 -14.32 -2.26
C LEU A 291 4.39 -12.80 -2.07
N THR A 292 4.52 -12.06 -3.16
CA THR A 292 4.55 -10.59 -3.18
C THR A 292 4.04 -10.07 -4.53
N PRO A 293 3.48 -8.85 -4.60
CA PRO A 293 3.14 -8.24 -5.88
C PRO A 293 4.32 -7.52 -6.55
N PHE A 294 5.42 -7.26 -5.81
CA PHE A 294 6.51 -6.40 -6.24
C PHE A 294 7.88 -7.04 -6.00
N VAL A 295 8.77 -6.85 -6.95
CA VAL A 295 10.17 -7.30 -6.86
C VAL A 295 11.09 -6.14 -7.28
N ALA A 296 11.92 -5.65 -6.35
CA ALA A 296 12.73 -4.45 -6.56
C ALA A 296 13.82 -4.60 -7.64
N ASP A 297 14.20 -5.83 -8.00
CA ASP A 297 15.17 -6.14 -9.06
C ASP A 297 14.54 -6.37 -10.44
N ALA A 298 13.20 -6.25 -10.57
CA ALA A 298 12.51 -6.34 -11.85
C ALA A 298 13.08 -5.35 -12.86
N GLN A 299 13.22 -5.79 -14.12
CA GLN A 299 13.99 -5.07 -15.14
C GLN A 299 13.13 -4.12 -16.00
N ASP A 300 11.85 -3.96 -15.69
CA ASP A 300 11.01 -3.00 -16.38
C ASP A 300 11.36 -1.55 -16.00
N GLU A 301 11.17 -0.63 -16.93
CA GLU A 301 11.60 0.77 -16.80
C GLU A 301 10.90 1.49 -15.62
N LYS A 302 9.61 1.17 -15.38
CA LYS A 302 8.83 1.81 -14.32
C LYS A 302 9.37 1.41 -12.94
N THR A 303 9.59 0.12 -12.72
CA THR A 303 10.16 -0.40 -11.46
C THR A 303 11.56 0.15 -11.24
N GLN A 304 12.42 0.15 -12.25
CA GLN A 304 13.80 0.66 -12.12
C GLN A 304 13.82 2.16 -11.81
N ALA A 305 12.95 2.96 -12.41
CA ALA A 305 12.83 4.39 -12.11
C ALA A 305 12.39 4.62 -10.64
N PHE A 306 11.36 3.92 -10.19
CA PHE A 306 10.88 4.00 -8.80
C PHE A 306 11.96 3.59 -7.79
N VAL A 307 12.61 2.44 -8.00
CA VAL A 307 13.67 1.93 -7.11
C VAL A 307 14.85 2.89 -7.06
N SER A 308 15.25 3.47 -8.21
CA SER A 308 16.35 4.43 -8.27
C SER A 308 16.03 5.70 -7.48
N GLU A 309 14.84 6.28 -7.67
CA GLU A 309 14.41 7.48 -6.97
C GLU A 309 14.27 7.23 -5.45
N TYR A 310 13.68 6.09 -5.07
CA TYR A 310 13.54 5.72 -3.66
C TYR A 310 14.91 5.57 -2.98
N LYS A 311 15.86 4.87 -3.61
CA LYS A 311 17.23 4.74 -3.10
C LYS A 311 17.95 6.07 -2.98
N GLU A 312 17.78 6.97 -3.94
CA GLU A 312 18.39 8.31 -3.88
C GLU A 312 17.85 9.14 -2.72
N LYS A 313 16.53 9.09 -2.48
CA LYS A 313 15.88 9.88 -1.43
C LYS A 313 16.10 9.32 -0.02
N PHE A 314 16.05 7.99 0.15
CA PHE A 314 15.97 7.36 1.47
C PHE A 314 17.18 6.47 1.81
N ASN A 315 18.11 6.28 0.87
CA ASN A 315 19.27 5.40 1.03
C ASN A 315 18.88 3.97 1.44
N ASP A 316 17.74 3.49 0.94
CA ASP A 316 17.16 2.18 1.24
C ASP A 316 16.57 1.57 -0.04
N THR A 317 16.37 0.25 -0.04
CA THR A 317 15.71 -0.46 -1.14
C THR A 317 14.21 -0.57 -0.83
N PRO A 318 13.31 -0.13 -1.72
CA PRO A 318 11.88 -0.21 -1.46
C PRO A 318 11.42 -1.67 -1.42
N ASN A 319 10.58 -1.99 -0.45
CA ASN A 319 9.82 -3.23 -0.36
C ASN A 319 8.47 -3.10 -1.07
N GLN A 320 7.65 -4.15 -1.05
CA GLN A 320 6.32 -4.11 -1.66
C GLN A 320 5.40 -3.07 -1.03
N PHE A 321 5.51 -2.80 0.27
CA PHE A 321 4.68 -1.81 0.98
C PHE A 321 4.93 -0.40 0.46
N ALA A 322 6.19 -0.08 0.13
CA ALA A 322 6.52 1.16 -0.56
C ALA A 322 5.88 1.23 -1.96
N ALA A 323 5.96 0.15 -2.73
CA ALA A 323 5.43 0.10 -4.09
C ALA A 323 3.89 0.15 -4.11
N ASP A 324 3.20 -0.62 -3.24
CA ASP A 324 1.75 -0.57 -3.09
C ASP A 324 1.26 0.82 -2.66
N THR A 325 2.02 1.51 -1.81
CA THR A 325 1.68 2.86 -1.36
C THR A 325 1.88 3.90 -2.45
N TYR A 326 2.97 3.80 -3.20
CA TYR A 326 3.19 4.69 -4.35
C TYR A 326 2.05 4.55 -5.37
N ASP A 327 1.65 3.31 -5.67
CA ASP A 327 0.48 3.02 -6.48
C ASP A 327 -0.80 3.58 -5.84
N ALA A 328 -1.03 3.39 -4.52
CA ALA A 328 -2.20 3.87 -3.81
C ALA A 328 -2.41 5.38 -3.96
N MET A 329 -1.36 6.16 -3.80
CA MET A 329 -1.43 7.62 -3.94
C MET A 329 -1.74 8.05 -5.37
N LEU A 330 -1.19 7.38 -6.37
CA LEU A 330 -1.49 7.64 -7.78
C LEU A 330 -2.89 7.17 -8.16
N ILE A 331 -3.38 6.08 -7.59
CA ILE A 331 -4.76 5.60 -7.74
C ILE A 331 -5.74 6.61 -7.13
N ILE A 332 -5.46 7.14 -5.94
CA ILE A 332 -6.27 8.21 -5.33
C ILE A 332 -6.34 9.43 -6.28
N LYS A 333 -5.20 9.84 -6.86
CA LYS A 333 -5.16 10.92 -7.85
C LYS A 333 -6.05 10.62 -9.04
N GLU A 334 -5.87 9.46 -9.69
CA GLU A 334 -6.62 9.09 -10.90
C GLU A 334 -8.13 8.98 -10.63
N ALA A 335 -8.52 8.35 -9.50
CA ALA A 335 -9.91 8.26 -9.10
C ALA A 335 -10.52 9.64 -8.79
N ALA A 336 -9.78 10.52 -8.11
CA ALA A 336 -10.24 11.88 -7.79
C ALA A 336 -10.38 12.75 -9.05
N GLU A 337 -9.47 12.63 -10.01
CA GLU A 337 -9.56 13.30 -11.30
C GLU A 337 -10.74 12.77 -12.13
N LYS A 338 -10.93 11.46 -12.17
CA LYS A 338 -12.08 10.81 -12.81
C LYS A 338 -13.40 11.24 -12.19
N ALA A 339 -13.45 11.34 -10.87
CA ALA A 339 -14.62 11.78 -10.09
C ALA A 339 -14.89 13.29 -10.21
N GLY A 340 -13.90 14.10 -10.61
CA GLY A 340 -14.01 15.55 -10.68
C GLY A 340 -14.18 16.22 -9.31
N VAL A 341 -13.67 15.60 -8.24
CA VAL A 341 -13.78 16.15 -6.88
C VAL A 341 -12.88 17.37 -6.68
N THR A 342 -13.27 18.24 -5.75
CA THR A 342 -12.54 19.47 -5.37
C THR A 342 -12.42 19.58 -3.85
N PRO A 343 -11.44 20.32 -3.30
CA PRO A 343 -11.19 20.40 -1.87
C PRO A 343 -12.31 21.09 -1.05
N ASP A 344 -13.22 21.80 -1.70
CA ASP A 344 -14.37 22.46 -1.06
C ASP A 344 -15.61 21.56 -0.92
N MET A 345 -15.59 20.37 -1.52
CA MET A 345 -16.63 19.36 -1.35
C MET A 345 -16.61 18.77 0.07
N SER A 346 -17.76 18.30 0.54
CA SER A 346 -17.81 17.58 1.81
C SER A 346 -17.08 16.25 1.72
N VAL A 347 -16.54 15.76 2.84
CA VAL A 347 -15.90 14.43 2.94
C VAL A 347 -16.79 13.33 2.38
N SER A 348 -18.08 13.37 2.73
CA SER A 348 -19.08 12.40 2.26
C SER A 348 -19.31 12.48 0.74
N ASP A 349 -19.38 13.68 0.15
CA ASP A 349 -19.56 13.83 -1.30
C ASP A 349 -18.32 13.35 -2.06
N ILE A 350 -17.12 13.65 -1.54
CA ILE A 350 -15.86 13.10 -2.08
C ILE A 350 -15.89 11.58 -2.02
N CYS A 351 -16.27 11.00 -0.88
CA CYS A 351 -16.34 9.54 -0.71
C CYS A 351 -17.26 8.87 -1.74
N GLU A 352 -18.49 9.38 -1.91
CA GLU A 352 -19.46 8.79 -2.85
C GLU A 352 -18.97 8.89 -4.32
N ALA A 353 -18.35 10.02 -4.67
CA ALA A 353 -17.76 10.18 -6.01
C ALA A 353 -16.55 9.24 -6.23
N MET A 354 -15.67 9.11 -5.22
CA MET A 354 -14.51 8.23 -5.26
C MET A 354 -14.90 6.76 -5.37
N LYS A 355 -15.90 6.29 -4.62
CA LYS A 355 -16.43 4.92 -4.70
C LYS A 355 -16.86 4.56 -6.12
N THR A 356 -17.55 5.47 -6.80
CA THR A 356 -17.96 5.28 -8.19
C THR A 356 -16.75 5.23 -9.11
N ALA A 357 -15.84 6.21 -8.99
CA ALA A 357 -14.67 6.31 -9.83
C ALA A 357 -13.75 5.08 -9.71
N MET A 358 -13.56 4.54 -8.49
CA MET A 358 -12.74 3.35 -8.25
C MET A 358 -13.19 2.14 -9.09
N THR A 359 -14.48 1.96 -9.32
CA THR A 359 -15.00 0.85 -10.13
C THR A 359 -14.91 1.10 -11.65
N GLU A 360 -14.52 2.30 -12.06
CA GLU A 360 -14.46 2.72 -13.48
C GLU A 360 -13.03 2.98 -13.98
N ILE A 361 -12.04 3.04 -13.11
CA ILE A 361 -10.63 3.22 -13.50
C ILE A 361 -9.96 1.88 -13.84
N THR A 362 -8.90 1.98 -14.62
CA THR A 362 -7.96 0.87 -14.87
C THR A 362 -6.56 1.40 -14.71
N PHE A 363 -5.84 0.95 -13.72
CA PHE A 363 -4.55 1.49 -13.34
C PHE A 363 -3.40 0.53 -13.67
N ASP A 364 -2.34 1.06 -14.29
CA ASP A 364 -1.09 0.34 -14.56
C ASP A 364 -0.02 0.78 -13.56
N GLY A 365 0.13 0.01 -12.47
CA GLY A 365 1.01 0.30 -11.35
C GLY A 365 2.38 -0.38 -11.40
N LEU A 366 3.10 -0.25 -10.30
CA LEU A 366 4.32 -1.01 -9.99
C LEU A 366 3.98 -2.45 -9.57
N THR A 367 2.84 -2.60 -8.90
CA THR A 367 2.44 -3.83 -8.22
C THR A 367 1.38 -4.62 -8.97
N GLY A 368 0.89 -4.11 -10.09
CA GLY A 368 -0.06 -4.78 -10.98
C GLY A 368 -0.27 -4.04 -12.28
N GLU A 369 -0.50 -4.81 -13.36
CA GLU A 369 -0.88 -4.28 -14.67
C GLU A 369 -2.39 -4.30 -14.80
N ARG A 370 -2.98 -3.24 -15.38
CA ARG A 370 -4.41 -3.12 -15.65
C ARG A 370 -5.30 -3.45 -14.44
N MET A 371 -4.88 -3.00 -13.25
CA MET A 371 -5.67 -3.20 -12.04
C MET A 371 -7.03 -2.52 -12.16
N THR A 372 -8.07 -3.24 -11.78
CA THR A 372 -9.46 -2.75 -11.69
C THR A 372 -10.03 -3.19 -10.35
N TRP A 373 -11.04 -2.49 -9.86
CA TRP A 373 -11.65 -2.78 -8.57
C TRP A 373 -13.12 -3.18 -8.73
N SER A 374 -13.52 -4.19 -7.96
CA SER A 374 -14.93 -4.51 -7.77
C SER A 374 -15.60 -3.49 -6.82
N ALA A 375 -16.93 -3.50 -6.77
CA ALA A 375 -17.68 -2.68 -5.82
C ALA A 375 -17.42 -3.06 -4.34
N ASP A 376 -16.86 -4.26 -4.11
CA ASP A 376 -16.46 -4.73 -2.78
C ASP A 376 -15.04 -4.26 -2.40
N GLY A 377 -14.44 -3.36 -3.19
CA GLY A 377 -13.11 -2.77 -2.92
C GLY A 377 -11.91 -3.66 -3.25
N GLU A 378 -12.14 -4.85 -3.81
CA GLU A 378 -11.10 -5.84 -4.12
C GLU A 378 -10.45 -5.56 -5.48
N PRO A 379 -9.09 -5.51 -5.58
CA PRO A 379 -8.40 -5.35 -6.84
C PRO A 379 -8.30 -6.67 -7.62
N ALA A 380 -8.35 -6.59 -8.94
CA ALA A 380 -7.95 -7.69 -9.82
C ALA A 380 -6.41 -7.76 -9.86
N LYS A 381 -5.82 -8.54 -8.97
CA LYS A 381 -4.36 -8.64 -8.76
C LYS A 381 -3.96 -10.06 -8.39
N ALA A 382 -2.82 -10.53 -8.90
CA ALA A 382 -2.26 -11.84 -8.59
C ALA A 382 -0.90 -11.71 -7.90
N PRO A 383 -0.60 -12.57 -6.92
CA PRO A 383 0.72 -12.61 -6.30
C PRO A 383 1.76 -13.18 -7.26
N LYS A 384 3.03 -12.81 -7.02
CA LYS A 384 4.22 -13.35 -7.66
C LYS A 384 5.05 -14.10 -6.62
N ALA A 385 5.74 -15.17 -7.02
CA ALA A 385 6.66 -15.86 -6.13
C ALA A 385 8.04 -15.19 -6.16
N MET A 386 8.62 -15.06 -5.00
CA MET A 386 9.95 -14.50 -4.77
C MET A 386 10.75 -15.43 -3.88
N LYS A 387 12.08 -15.37 -3.99
CA LYS A 387 13.03 -16.10 -3.15
C LYS A 387 14.16 -15.17 -2.73
N ILE A 388 14.71 -15.36 -1.55
CA ILE A 388 15.92 -14.68 -1.13
C ILE A 388 17.13 -15.49 -1.64
N VAL A 389 18.01 -14.87 -2.43
CA VAL A 389 19.21 -15.45 -2.99
C VAL A 389 20.35 -14.46 -2.82
N ASP A 390 21.47 -14.92 -2.25
CA ASP A 390 22.64 -14.06 -1.97
C ASP A 390 22.28 -12.78 -1.19
N GLY A 391 21.31 -12.88 -0.26
CA GLY A 391 20.84 -11.77 0.55
C GLY A 391 20.00 -10.73 -0.20
N ALA A 392 19.42 -11.06 -1.35
CA ALA A 392 18.53 -10.19 -2.12
C ALA A 392 17.25 -10.91 -2.53
N TYR A 393 16.15 -10.16 -2.62
CA TYR A 393 14.90 -10.68 -3.16
C TYR A 393 15.01 -10.86 -4.67
N THR A 394 14.72 -12.06 -5.16
CA THR A 394 14.82 -12.45 -6.56
C THR A 394 13.52 -13.08 -7.04
N ALA A 395 13.03 -12.68 -8.20
CA ALA A 395 11.84 -13.26 -8.83
C ALA A 395 12.06 -14.74 -9.17
N MET A 396 11.03 -15.59 -9.00
CA MET A 396 11.06 -17.01 -9.31
C MET A 396 10.28 -17.32 -10.60
#